data_31f1f03a5481d25eacf51c1c0451e270
#
_entry.id   31f1f03a5481d25eacf51c1c0451e270
#
_cell.length_a   1.000
_cell.length_b   1.000
_cell.length_c   1.000
_cell.angle_alpha   90.00
_cell.angle_beta   90.00
_cell.angle_gamma   90.00
#
_symmetry.space_group_name_H-M   'P 1'
#
loop_
_entity.id
_entity.type
_entity.pdbx_description
1 polymer ?
#
loop_
_entity_poly.entity_id
_entity_poly.type
_entity_poly.pdbx_seq_one_letter_code
_entity_poly.pdbx_strand_id
1 'polypeptide(L)'
;LTGIDFRMIPSAPAEVRLPDGEFLGIREDVLTPAFYVPPQPGVRLLGNYTGTDFAGFAEKREGQSRTLFCGAYRFSAAFFRRLASESGAHIYIDSGDPVEANEGLFSLHARWEGRKTVRLKRKSDVVDVFNHRMIAENTDEFSFDAPLHSSWLFYIGADAKAFLDSLKRE
;
A
#
# COMPACT_ATOMS: atom_id res chain seq x y z
N LEU A 1 -9.28 -20.86 2.49
CA LEU A 1 -9.64 -20.08 3.69
C LEU A 1 -8.39 -19.85 4.51
N THR A 2 -8.43 -18.99 5.53
CA THR A 2 -7.23 -18.45 6.22
C THR A 2 -6.40 -19.50 6.99
N GLY A 3 -6.98 -20.65 7.35
CA GLY A 3 -6.34 -21.65 8.21
C GLY A 3 -6.02 -21.14 9.62
N ILE A 4 -6.63 -20.03 10.03
CA ILE A 4 -6.53 -19.45 11.37
C ILE A 4 -7.89 -19.61 12.04
N ASP A 5 -7.93 -20.20 13.24
CA ASP A 5 -9.14 -20.30 14.05
C ASP A 5 -9.35 -19.00 14.84
N PHE A 6 -10.60 -18.58 14.92
CA PHE A 6 -11.02 -17.38 15.63
C PHE A 6 -11.98 -17.69 16.75
N ARG A 7 -11.96 -16.86 17.77
CA ARG A 7 -12.99 -16.84 18.81
C ARG A 7 -13.58 -15.44 18.93
N MET A 8 -14.83 -15.38 19.33
CA MET A 8 -15.57 -14.14 19.52
C MET A 8 -15.52 -13.75 21.00
N ILE A 9 -15.40 -12.45 21.26
CA ILE A 9 -15.61 -11.83 22.56
C ILE A 9 -16.66 -10.72 22.42
N PRO A 10 -17.39 -10.38 23.50
CA PRO A 10 -18.46 -9.37 23.44
C PRO A 10 -17.99 -8.03 22.91
N SER A 11 -16.82 -7.57 23.32
CA SER A 11 -16.22 -6.33 22.83
C SER A 11 -14.72 -6.30 23.06
N ALA A 12 -14.03 -5.44 22.28
CA ALA A 12 -12.62 -5.06 22.50
C ALA A 12 -12.38 -3.64 21.98
N PRO A 13 -11.35 -2.93 22.46
CA PRO A 13 -10.89 -1.69 21.81
C PRO A 13 -10.58 -1.94 20.33
N ALA A 14 -10.91 -1.00 19.45
CA ALA A 14 -10.57 -1.11 18.02
C ALA A 14 -9.11 -0.77 17.73
N GLU A 15 -8.24 -0.95 18.70
CA GLU A 15 -6.79 -0.72 18.65
C GLU A 15 -6.04 -1.98 19.07
N VAL A 16 -5.05 -2.36 18.28
CA VAL A 16 -4.14 -3.47 18.57
C VAL A 16 -2.75 -2.90 18.79
N ARG A 17 -2.14 -3.25 19.91
CA ARG A 17 -0.76 -2.90 20.24
C ARG A 17 0.20 -3.99 19.77
N LEU A 18 1.24 -3.59 19.04
CA LEU A 18 2.32 -4.46 18.59
C LEU A 18 3.46 -4.50 19.62
N PRO A 19 4.32 -5.55 19.59
CA PRO A 19 5.44 -5.68 20.54
C PRO A 19 6.46 -4.53 20.47
N ASP A 20 6.64 -3.90 19.31
CA ASP A 20 7.52 -2.74 19.07
C ASP A 20 6.92 -1.42 19.56
N GLY A 21 5.68 -1.44 20.08
CA GLY A 21 4.95 -0.27 20.56
C GLY A 21 4.12 0.44 19.48
N GLU A 22 4.17 0.01 18.23
CA GLU A 22 3.27 0.51 17.18
C GLU A 22 1.82 0.12 17.50
N PHE A 23 0.87 0.94 17.07
CA PHE A 23 -0.55 0.68 17.19
C PHE A 23 -1.22 0.57 15.82
N LEU A 24 -2.14 -0.39 15.70
CA LEU A 24 -3.01 -0.57 14.54
C LEU A 24 -4.44 -0.27 14.96
N GLY A 25 -5.20 0.46 14.13
CA GLY A 25 -6.61 0.74 14.38
C GLY A 25 -6.87 2.13 14.94
N ILE A 26 -7.95 2.24 15.72
CA ILE A 26 -8.45 3.51 16.30
C ILE A 26 -8.60 3.37 17.79
N ARG A 27 -7.89 4.19 18.53
CA ARG A 27 -7.81 4.11 19.99
C ARG A 27 -9.13 4.35 20.72
N GLU A 28 -9.97 5.22 20.18
CA GLU A 28 -11.19 5.70 20.84
C GLU A 28 -12.44 4.90 20.45
N ASP A 29 -12.26 3.86 19.61
CA ASP A 29 -13.34 3.09 19.07
C ASP A 29 -13.42 1.70 19.72
N VAL A 30 -14.62 1.08 19.68
CA VAL A 30 -14.89 -0.23 20.28
C VAL A 30 -15.51 -1.16 19.25
N LEU A 31 -14.95 -2.34 19.13
CA LEU A 31 -15.49 -3.42 18.32
C LEU A 31 -16.55 -4.19 19.14
N THR A 32 -17.72 -4.40 18.57
CA THR A 32 -18.81 -5.14 19.21
C THR A 32 -19.59 -5.93 18.15
N PRO A 33 -19.47 -7.26 18.06
CA PRO A 33 -18.48 -8.10 18.74
C PRO A 33 -17.07 -7.93 18.20
N ALA A 34 -16.06 -8.40 18.93
CA ALA A 34 -14.69 -8.49 18.46
C ALA A 34 -14.29 -9.96 18.24
N PHE A 35 -13.34 -10.19 17.34
CA PHE A 35 -12.74 -11.49 17.07
C PHE A 35 -11.25 -11.49 17.43
N TYR A 36 -10.81 -12.53 18.07
CA TYR A 36 -9.41 -12.72 18.44
C TYR A 36 -8.90 -14.10 18.02
N VAL A 37 -7.59 -14.22 17.93
CA VAL A 37 -6.91 -15.48 17.61
C VAL A 37 -6.39 -16.10 18.90
N PRO A 38 -6.89 -17.28 19.34
CA PRO A 38 -6.30 -17.99 20.48
C PRO A 38 -4.93 -18.57 20.09
N PRO A 39 -4.05 -18.85 21.06
CA PRO A 39 -2.84 -19.62 20.79
C PRO A 39 -3.17 -20.94 20.10
N GLN A 40 -2.52 -21.20 18.97
CA GLN A 40 -2.74 -22.39 18.15
C GLN A 40 -1.49 -22.76 17.35
N PRO A 41 -1.30 -24.03 16.96
CA PRO A 41 -0.13 -24.45 16.20
C PRO A 41 0.02 -23.73 14.86
N GLY A 42 1.24 -23.34 14.51
CA GLY A 42 1.56 -22.71 13.23
C GLY A 42 1.10 -21.26 13.05
N VAL A 43 0.49 -20.66 14.08
CA VAL A 43 0.06 -19.26 14.09
C VAL A 43 0.91 -18.45 15.06
N ARG A 44 1.47 -17.35 14.59
CA ARG A 44 2.22 -16.39 15.39
C ARG A 44 1.31 -15.22 15.79
N LEU A 45 1.15 -15.01 17.08
CA LEU A 45 0.43 -13.85 17.61
C LEU A 45 1.35 -12.64 17.55
N LEU A 46 0.90 -11.56 16.91
CA LEU A 46 1.70 -10.37 16.59
C LEU A 46 1.33 -9.15 17.43
N GLY A 47 0.15 -9.12 18.01
CA GLY A 47 -0.30 -8.02 18.84
C GLY A 47 -1.65 -8.28 19.49
N ASN A 48 -1.87 -7.66 20.64
CA ASN A 48 -3.10 -7.79 21.40
C ASN A 48 -3.94 -6.53 21.31
N TYR A 49 -5.25 -6.68 21.44
CA TYR A 49 -6.11 -5.52 21.69
C TYR A 49 -5.63 -4.78 22.94
N THR A 50 -5.55 -3.46 22.85
CA THR A 50 -5.01 -2.62 23.93
C THR A 50 -5.71 -2.90 25.25
N GLY A 51 -4.92 -3.15 26.30
CA GLY A 51 -5.43 -3.45 27.64
C GLY A 51 -6.02 -4.86 27.82
N THR A 52 -5.82 -5.77 26.88
CA THR A 52 -6.30 -7.17 26.97
C THR A 52 -5.20 -8.17 26.63
N ASP A 53 -5.45 -9.46 26.95
CA ASP A 53 -4.60 -10.58 26.54
C ASP A 53 -5.11 -11.26 25.24
N PHE A 54 -6.11 -10.67 24.57
CA PHE A 54 -6.68 -11.23 23.36
C PHE A 54 -5.92 -10.75 22.13
N ALA A 55 -5.35 -11.69 21.38
CA ALA A 55 -4.59 -11.39 20.16
C ALA A 55 -5.52 -10.88 19.05
N GLY A 56 -5.42 -9.60 18.75
CA GLY A 56 -6.12 -8.93 17.66
C GLY A 56 -5.32 -8.88 16.36
N PHE A 57 -4.04 -9.28 16.35
CA PHE A 57 -3.21 -9.38 15.16
C PHE A 57 -2.40 -10.66 15.18
N ALA A 58 -2.47 -11.44 14.10
CA ALA A 58 -1.81 -12.73 13.99
C ALA A 58 -1.37 -13.05 12.56
N GLU A 59 -0.39 -13.92 12.43
CA GLU A 59 0.19 -14.38 11.17
C GLU A 59 0.20 -15.90 11.11
N LYS A 60 -0.15 -16.47 9.96
CA LYS A 60 0.12 -17.84 9.57
C LYS A 60 0.92 -17.90 8.30
N ARG A 61 1.94 -18.76 8.26
CA ARG A 61 2.74 -19.02 7.06
C ARG A 61 2.58 -20.46 6.63
N GLU A 62 2.31 -20.66 5.35
CA GLU A 62 2.22 -21.98 4.72
C GLU A 62 3.03 -21.93 3.40
N GLY A 63 4.18 -22.59 3.38
CA GLY A 63 5.11 -22.48 2.25
C GLY A 63 5.54 -21.04 2.02
N GLN A 64 5.26 -20.53 0.84
CA GLN A 64 5.52 -19.11 0.47
C GLN A 64 4.35 -18.17 0.78
N SER A 65 3.21 -18.72 1.18
CA SER A 65 2.02 -17.92 1.47
C SER A 65 2.05 -17.37 2.90
N ARG A 66 1.58 -16.14 3.03
CA ARG A 66 1.43 -15.44 4.31
C ARG A 66 0.01 -14.95 4.46
N THR A 67 -0.67 -15.39 5.50
CA THR A 67 -1.99 -14.92 5.88
C THR A 67 -1.87 -14.06 7.12
N LEU A 68 -2.42 -12.86 7.08
CA LEU A 68 -2.52 -11.97 8.22
C LEU A 68 -3.98 -11.80 8.63
N PHE A 69 -4.24 -11.92 9.90
CA PHE A 69 -5.48 -11.51 10.52
C PHE A 69 -5.24 -10.25 11.34
N CYS A 70 -6.09 -9.26 11.17
CA CYS A 70 -6.16 -8.13 12.08
C CYS A 70 -7.63 -7.82 12.38
N GLY A 71 -7.99 -7.82 13.65
CA GLY A 71 -9.35 -7.52 14.10
C GLY A 71 -9.60 -6.01 14.22
N ALA A 72 -8.56 -5.17 14.24
CA ALA A 72 -8.70 -3.73 14.14
C ALA A 72 -8.96 -3.30 12.69
N TYR A 73 -9.37 -2.06 12.50
CA TYR A 73 -9.60 -1.44 11.19
C TYR A 73 -8.96 -0.04 11.12
N ARG A 74 -8.86 0.54 9.91
CA ARG A 74 -8.16 1.80 9.62
C ARG A 74 -6.65 1.70 9.87
N PHE A 75 -5.95 1.18 8.87
CA PHE A 75 -4.50 1.11 8.85
C PHE A 75 -3.89 2.32 8.13
N SER A 76 -2.69 2.70 8.53
CA SER A 76 -1.94 3.73 7.84
C SER A 76 -1.46 3.26 6.46
N ALA A 77 -1.28 4.20 5.52
CA ALA A 77 -0.64 3.90 4.23
C ALA A 77 0.78 3.34 4.42
N ALA A 78 1.48 3.73 5.47
CA ALA A 78 2.80 3.20 5.81
C ALA A 78 2.75 1.71 6.18
N PHE A 79 1.73 1.29 6.94
CA PHE A 79 1.50 -0.11 7.26
C PHE A 79 1.27 -0.95 5.99
N PHE A 80 0.38 -0.50 5.09
CA PHE A 80 0.15 -1.22 3.84
C PHE A 80 1.37 -1.25 2.93
N ARG A 81 2.14 -0.16 2.83
CA ARG A 81 3.40 -0.15 2.07
C ARG A 81 4.42 -1.14 2.62
N ARG A 82 4.54 -1.23 3.95
CA ARG A 82 5.41 -2.23 4.59
C ARG A 82 4.99 -3.65 4.21
N LEU A 83 3.70 -3.99 4.33
CA LEU A 83 3.19 -5.31 3.94
C LEU A 83 3.40 -5.61 2.45
N ALA A 84 3.15 -4.64 1.58
CA ALA A 84 3.37 -4.77 0.15
C ALA A 84 4.86 -5.01 -0.16
N SER A 85 5.76 -4.22 0.43
CA SER A 85 7.21 -4.40 0.28
C SER A 85 7.68 -5.76 0.79
N GLU A 86 7.21 -6.20 1.97
CA GLU A 86 7.53 -7.51 2.55
C GLU A 86 7.03 -8.68 1.70
N SER A 87 5.98 -8.48 0.90
CA SER A 87 5.44 -9.46 -0.05
C SER A 87 6.08 -9.38 -1.44
N GLY A 88 7.07 -8.51 -1.64
CA GLY A 88 7.75 -8.32 -2.91
C GLY A 88 6.97 -7.48 -3.93
N ALA A 89 5.90 -6.82 -3.51
CA ALA A 89 5.18 -5.89 -4.38
C ALA A 89 6.02 -4.63 -4.65
N HIS A 90 6.02 -4.16 -5.89
CA HIS A 90 6.73 -2.95 -6.25
C HIS A 90 6.03 -1.70 -5.71
N ILE A 91 6.78 -0.84 -5.05
CA ILE A 91 6.31 0.45 -4.54
C ILE A 91 6.78 1.54 -5.49
N TYR A 92 5.86 2.07 -6.29
CA TYR A 92 6.16 3.13 -7.27
C TYR A 92 6.52 4.46 -6.61
N ILE A 93 5.85 4.80 -5.50
CA ILE A 93 6.02 6.08 -4.81
C ILE A 93 5.69 5.93 -3.32
N ASP A 94 6.35 6.71 -2.47
CA ASP A 94 6.17 6.68 -1.02
C ASP A 94 5.57 7.98 -0.42
N SER A 95 5.19 8.94 -1.27
CA SER A 95 4.66 10.24 -0.86
C SER A 95 3.27 10.20 -0.18
N GLY A 96 2.55 9.08 -0.27
CA GLY A 96 1.20 8.94 0.28
C GLY A 96 0.10 9.54 -0.61
N ASP A 97 0.42 9.95 -1.82
CA ASP A 97 -0.55 10.36 -2.83
C ASP A 97 -1.32 9.15 -3.36
N PRO A 98 -2.61 9.28 -3.71
CA PRO A 98 -3.33 8.26 -4.47
C PRO A 98 -2.67 8.01 -5.82
N VAL A 99 -2.43 6.74 -6.12
CA VAL A 99 -1.83 6.31 -7.39
C VAL A 99 -2.54 5.08 -7.92
N GLU A 100 -2.58 4.97 -9.24
CA GLU A 100 -2.95 3.75 -9.96
C GLU A 100 -1.86 3.45 -10.97
N ALA A 101 -1.45 2.19 -11.03
CA ALA A 101 -0.38 1.75 -11.92
C ALA A 101 -0.69 0.39 -12.54
N ASN A 102 -0.39 0.27 -13.81
CA ASN A 102 -0.35 -0.98 -14.54
C ASN A 102 0.95 -1.08 -15.37
N GLU A 103 1.01 -2.01 -16.32
CA GLU A 103 2.23 -2.22 -17.11
C GLU A 103 2.64 -1.06 -18.01
N GLY A 104 1.71 -0.19 -18.41
CA GLY A 104 1.95 0.89 -19.36
C GLY A 104 1.50 2.27 -18.90
N LEU A 105 0.74 2.37 -17.81
CA LEU A 105 0.20 3.64 -17.33
C LEU A 105 0.47 3.80 -15.82
N PHE A 106 0.78 5.02 -15.45
CA PHE A 106 0.87 5.45 -14.07
C PHE A 106 0.12 6.76 -13.90
N SER A 107 -0.87 6.78 -13.01
CA SER A 107 -1.57 8.01 -12.62
C SER A 107 -1.29 8.39 -11.18
N LEU A 108 -1.32 9.68 -10.91
CA LEU A 108 -1.14 10.24 -9.57
C LEU A 108 -2.07 11.43 -9.38
N HIS A 109 -2.72 11.50 -8.22
CA HIS A 109 -3.39 12.70 -7.76
C HIS A 109 -2.65 13.29 -6.55
N ALA A 110 -2.09 14.49 -6.70
CA ALA A 110 -1.28 15.13 -5.67
C ALA A 110 -2.13 15.65 -4.51
N ARG A 111 -2.09 14.97 -3.37
CA ARG A 111 -2.67 15.45 -2.10
C ARG A 111 -1.87 16.57 -1.48
N TRP A 112 -0.59 16.64 -1.80
CA TRP A 112 0.38 17.61 -1.31
C TRP A 112 1.15 18.15 -2.50
N GLU A 113 1.46 19.43 -2.48
CA GLU A 113 2.37 20.04 -3.46
C GLU A 113 3.81 19.56 -3.26
N GLY A 114 4.64 19.73 -4.28
CA GLY A 114 6.07 19.48 -4.22
C GLY A 114 6.56 18.36 -5.13
N ARG A 115 7.85 18.07 -4.98
CA ARG A 115 8.54 17.10 -5.82
C ARG A 115 8.08 15.68 -5.54
N LYS A 116 7.70 14.98 -6.60
CA LYS A 116 7.32 13.56 -6.60
C LYS A 116 8.39 12.77 -7.33
N THR A 117 8.79 11.63 -6.75
CA THR A 117 9.75 10.70 -7.36
C THR A 117 9.08 9.35 -7.54
N VAL A 118 9.01 8.90 -8.78
CA VAL A 118 8.39 7.62 -9.16
C VAL A 118 9.47 6.64 -9.57
N ARG A 119 9.46 5.45 -8.97
CA ARG A 119 10.37 4.33 -9.29
C ARG A 119 9.65 3.33 -10.18
N LEU A 120 10.28 2.92 -11.25
CA LEU A 120 9.73 1.97 -12.21
C LEU A 120 10.26 0.56 -11.92
N LYS A 121 9.50 -0.46 -12.31
CA LYS A 121 9.95 -1.87 -12.19
C LYS A 121 11.14 -2.21 -13.08
N ARG A 122 11.30 -1.47 -14.18
CA ARG A 122 12.34 -1.63 -15.20
C ARG A 122 12.59 -0.31 -15.90
N LYS A 123 13.76 -0.16 -16.48
CA LYS A 123 14.08 1.02 -17.32
C LYS A 123 13.09 1.12 -18.47
N SER A 124 12.52 2.30 -18.64
CA SER A 124 11.50 2.62 -19.63
C SER A 124 11.56 4.09 -20.02
N ASP A 125 10.98 4.42 -21.15
CA ASP A 125 10.69 5.80 -21.51
C ASP A 125 9.39 6.25 -20.86
N VAL A 126 9.28 7.53 -20.53
CA VAL A 126 8.14 8.12 -19.80
C VAL A 126 7.62 9.35 -20.52
N VAL A 127 6.34 9.34 -20.86
CA VAL A 127 5.61 10.45 -21.48
C VAL A 127 4.58 10.99 -20.50
N ASP A 128 4.55 12.31 -20.31
CA ASP A 128 3.45 13.04 -19.69
C ASP A 128 2.32 13.15 -20.70
N VAL A 129 1.25 12.40 -20.49
CA VAL A 129 0.15 12.28 -21.45
C VAL A 129 -0.62 13.60 -21.58
N PHE A 130 -0.86 14.31 -20.47
CA PHE A 130 -1.63 15.54 -20.48
C PHE A 130 -0.89 16.73 -21.11
N ASN A 131 0.43 16.75 -20.99
CA ASN A 131 1.27 17.83 -21.54
C ASN A 131 1.98 17.44 -22.84
N HIS A 132 1.69 16.28 -23.41
CA HIS A 132 2.25 15.75 -24.66
C HIS A 132 3.79 15.90 -24.73
N ARG A 133 4.50 15.52 -23.67
CA ARG A 133 5.97 15.67 -23.60
C ARG A 133 6.66 14.44 -23.04
N MET A 134 7.87 14.20 -23.55
CA MET A 134 8.79 13.24 -22.97
C MET A 134 9.29 13.78 -21.63
N ILE A 135 9.20 12.96 -20.58
CA ILE A 135 9.71 13.28 -19.23
C ILE A 135 11.11 12.70 -19.03
N ALA A 136 11.30 11.44 -19.44
CA ALA A 136 12.56 10.74 -19.31
C ALA A 136 12.67 9.61 -20.32
N GLU A 137 13.91 9.25 -20.68
CA GLU A 137 14.22 8.13 -21.56
C GLU A 137 15.09 7.11 -20.83
N ASN A 138 14.83 5.82 -21.05
CA ASN A 138 15.60 4.69 -20.52
C ASN A 138 15.92 4.81 -19.03
N THR A 139 14.94 5.19 -18.23
CA THR A 139 15.09 5.41 -16.79
C THR A 139 14.32 4.40 -15.95
N ASP A 140 14.81 4.10 -14.75
CA ASP A 140 14.11 3.37 -13.70
C ASP A 140 13.54 4.29 -12.60
N GLU A 141 13.82 5.60 -12.69
CA GLU A 141 13.27 6.61 -11.79
C GLU A 141 13.08 7.93 -12.53
N PHE A 142 11.97 8.63 -12.27
CA PHE A 142 11.77 9.99 -12.73
C PHE A 142 11.11 10.84 -11.67
N SER A 143 11.28 12.17 -11.78
CA SER A 143 10.70 13.12 -10.84
C SER A 143 10.04 14.28 -11.55
N PHE A 144 9.02 14.85 -10.89
CA PHE A 144 8.30 16.04 -11.35
C PHE A 144 7.78 16.84 -10.16
N ASP A 145 7.53 18.12 -10.37
CA ASP A 145 6.93 18.98 -9.34
C ASP A 145 5.42 19.04 -9.56
N ALA A 146 4.67 18.58 -8.56
CA ALA A 146 3.22 18.51 -8.61
C ALA A 146 2.60 19.64 -7.75
N PRO A 147 1.81 20.53 -8.35
CA PRO A 147 0.95 21.43 -7.59
C PRO A 147 -0.06 20.68 -6.73
N LEU A 148 -0.50 21.31 -5.64
CA LEU A 148 -1.57 20.79 -4.81
C LEU A 148 -2.82 20.46 -5.65
N HIS A 149 -3.42 19.29 -5.43
CA HIS A 149 -4.62 18.79 -6.12
C HIS A 149 -4.49 18.60 -7.64
N SER A 150 -3.25 18.62 -8.17
CA SER A 150 -3.03 18.29 -9.59
C SER A 150 -3.14 16.80 -9.85
N SER A 151 -3.61 16.43 -11.04
CA SER A 151 -3.63 15.05 -11.54
C SER A 151 -2.62 14.89 -12.67
N TRP A 152 -1.95 13.74 -12.68
CA TRP A 152 -0.92 13.41 -13.64
C TRP A 152 -1.19 12.03 -14.24
N LEU A 153 -0.92 11.89 -15.52
CA LEU A 153 -0.98 10.62 -16.23
C LEU A 153 0.28 10.44 -17.05
N PHE A 154 1.00 9.35 -16.80
CA PHE A 154 2.21 9.01 -17.53
C PHE A 154 1.99 7.70 -18.31
N TYR A 155 2.40 7.70 -19.56
CA TYR A 155 2.62 6.49 -20.33
C TYR A 155 4.05 6.02 -20.13
N ILE A 156 4.24 4.71 -19.85
CA ILE A 156 5.53 4.11 -19.51
C ILE A 156 5.74 2.91 -20.43
N GLY A 157 6.71 2.99 -21.33
CA GLY A 157 6.97 1.89 -22.25
C GLY A 157 8.13 2.18 -23.20
N ALA A 158 8.64 1.13 -23.84
CA ALA A 158 9.68 1.27 -24.86
C ALA A 158 9.17 1.94 -26.16
N ASP A 159 7.87 1.99 -26.35
CA ASP A 159 7.18 2.63 -27.47
C ASP A 159 6.62 4.03 -27.12
N ALA A 160 7.01 4.59 -25.97
CA ALA A 160 6.51 5.87 -25.48
C ALA A 160 6.75 7.03 -26.45
N LYS A 161 7.82 6.98 -27.24
CA LYS A 161 8.09 7.96 -28.30
C LYS A 161 7.06 7.89 -29.42
N ALA A 162 6.76 6.68 -29.91
CA ALA A 162 5.73 6.49 -30.92
C ALA A 162 4.35 6.86 -30.41
N PHE A 163 4.05 6.58 -29.15
CA PHE A 163 2.84 7.00 -28.47
C PHE A 163 2.75 8.54 -28.42
N LEU A 164 3.82 9.22 -28.01
CA LEU A 164 3.87 10.68 -27.97
C LEU A 164 3.64 11.30 -29.37
N ASP A 165 4.23 10.72 -30.41
CA ASP A 165 4.05 11.19 -31.80
C ASP A 165 2.60 11.00 -32.28
N SER A 166 1.88 9.99 -31.78
CA SER A 166 0.45 9.82 -32.07
C SER A 166 -0.41 10.88 -31.42
N LEU A 167 -0.13 11.29 -30.18
CA LEU A 167 -0.86 12.35 -29.47
C LEU A 167 -0.74 13.72 -30.13
N LYS A 168 0.35 13.98 -30.87
CA LYS A 168 0.58 15.28 -31.55
C LYS A 168 -0.10 15.39 -32.91
N ARG A 169 -0.71 14.31 -33.40
CA ARG A 169 -1.39 14.29 -34.72
C ARG A 169 -2.88 14.54 -34.64
N GLU A 170 -3.43 14.53 -33.42
CA GLU A 170 -4.83 14.91 -33.13
C GLU A 170 -4.94 16.40 -32.78
#